data_7ee8380845603866e3fbb96cb740430f
#
_entry.id   7ee8380845603866e3fbb96cb740430f
#
_cell.length_a   1.000
_cell.length_b   1.000
_cell.length_c   1.000
_cell.angle_alpha   90.00
_cell.angle_beta   90.00
_cell.angle_gamma   90.00
#
_symmetry.space_group_name_H-M   'P 1'
#
loop_
_entity.id
_entity.type
_entity.pdbx_description
1 polymer ?
#
loop_
_entity_poly.entity_id
_entity_poly.type
_entity_poly.pdbx_seq_one_letter_code
_entity_poly.pdbx_strand_id
1 'polypeptide(L)'
;MSNSPQNKREAILEAAFTQFSRYGFRRTSMEDIAKETGISRASIYSHFDNKEEVFRSLSAFLHDRALGEAEVRLKGTESSIKAPLQVSDRIASALLAKINPFHKVLTESAHGSELADENSQRCGDLVRDSQERFQSMLTQTLTSAARDGEIDLKTAKLKASAAAELIYLGASGLKQGASDSATLEKRVRNFVRVFLDGMI
;
A
#
# COMPACT_ATOMS: atom_id res chain seq x y z
N MET A 1 17.57 -11.10 -20.92
CA MET A 1 16.69 -10.85 -19.76
C MET A 1 16.19 -12.20 -19.29
N SER A 2 16.47 -12.59 -18.07
CA SER A 2 16.19 -13.94 -17.54
C SER A 2 14.68 -14.18 -17.47
N ASN A 3 14.19 -15.16 -18.20
CA ASN A 3 12.77 -15.49 -18.35
C ASN A 3 12.36 -16.49 -17.24
N SER A 4 12.53 -16.10 -15.95
CA SER A 4 12.14 -16.94 -14.84
C SER A 4 10.60 -17.03 -14.72
N PRO A 5 10.03 -18.14 -14.20
CA PRO A 5 8.59 -18.26 -13.98
C PRO A 5 8.00 -17.12 -13.12
N GLN A 6 8.78 -16.60 -12.19
CA GLN A 6 8.40 -15.48 -11.33
C GLN A 6 8.25 -14.18 -12.13
N ASN A 7 9.20 -13.87 -13.04
CA ASN A 7 9.09 -12.70 -13.92
C ASN A 7 7.87 -12.75 -14.83
N LYS A 8 7.48 -13.97 -15.30
CA LYS A 8 6.26 -14.12 -16.11
C LYS A 8 5.00 -13.88 -15.30
N ARG A 9 4.94 -14.39 -14.06
CA ARG A 9 3.80 -14.18 -13.17
C ARG A 9 3.61 -12.70 -12.85
N GLU A 10 4.68 -11.99 -12.54
CA GLU A 10 4.65 -10.54 -12.30
C GLU A 10 4.20 -9.76 -13.55
N ALA A 11 4.72 -10.10 -14.74
CA ALA A 11 4.29 -9.47 -15.99
C ALA A 11 2.79 -9.66 -16.26
N ILE A 12 2.23 -10.85 -15.94
CA ILE A 12 0.79 -11.09 -16.04
C ILE A 12 0.02 -10.19 -15.06
N LEU A 13 0.50 -10.03 -13.83
CA LEU A 13 -0.14 -9.18 -12.83
C LEU A 13 -0.11 -7.70 -13.23
N GLU A 14 0.98 -7.21 -13.81
CA GLU A 14 1.09 -5.84 -14.32
C GLU A 14 0.13 -5.60 -15.51
N ALA A 15 0.05 -6.56 -16.43
CA ALA A 15 -0.91 -6.50 -17.52
C ALA A 15 -2.36 -6.55 -17.02
N ALA A 16 -2.64 -7.39 -16.02
CA ALA A 16 -3.95 -7.46 -15.37
C ALA A 16 -4.31 -6.13 -14.69
N PHE A 17 -3.36 -5.49 -14.00
CA PHE A 17 -3.55 -4.17 -13.41
C PHE A 17 -3.95 -3.13 -14.47
N THR A 18 -3.24 -3.11 -15.59
CA THR A 18 -3.53 -2.22 -16.73
C THR A 18 -4.93 -2.46 -17.28
N GLN A 19 -5.30 -3.71 -17.53
CA GLN A 19 -6.60 -4.10 -18.09
C GLN A 19 -7.75 -3.79 -17.12
N PHE A 20 -7.62 -4.15 -15.84
CA PHE A 20 -8.63 -3.85 -14.82
C PHE A 20 -8.80 -2.35 -14.59
N SER A 21 -7.72 -1.59 -14.55
CA SER A 21 -7.78 -0.13 -14.39
C SER A 21 -8.46 0.56 -15.56
N ARG A 22 -8.27 0.05 -16.80
CA ARG A 22 -8.80 0.66 -18.02
C ARG A 22 -10.24 0.24 -18.33
N TYR A 23 -10.60 -1.03 -18.08
CA TYR A 23 -11.87 -1.60 -18.54
C TYR A 23 -12.76 -2.12 -17.42
N GLY A 24 -12.28 -2.14 -16.18
CA GLY A 24 -12.94 -2.74 -15.02
C GLY A 24 -12.72 -4.26 -14.92
N PHE A 25 -13.00 -4.79 -13.73
CA PHE A 25 -12.88 -6.24 -13.49
C PHE A 25 -13.88 -7.05 -14.34
N ARG A 26 -15.14 -6.60 -14.41
CA ARG A 26 -16.22 -7.38 -15.05
C ARG A 26 -16.02 -7.54 -16.54
N ARG A 27 -15.54 -6.49 -17.22
CA ARG A 27 -15.36 -6.47 -18.67
C ARG A 27 -14.04 -7.10 -19.13
N THR A 28 -13.04 -7.22 -18.28
CA THR A 28 -11.76 -7.82 -18.61
C THR A 28 -11.86 -9.34 -18.62
N SER A 29 -11.31 -9.97 -19.64
CA SER A 29 -11.18 -11.42 -19.78
C SER A 29 -9.73 -11.89 -19.63
N MET A 30 -9.53 -13.20 -19.43
CA MET A 30 -8.19 -13.82 -19.45
C MET A 30 -7.47 -13.62 -20.78
N GLU A 31 -8.21 -13.55 -21.88
CA GLU A 31 -7.68 -13.28 -23.22
C GLU A 31 -7.15 -11.86 -23.36
N ASP A 32 -7.84 -10.88 -22.76
CA ASP A 32 -7.38 -9.48 -22.78
C ASP A 32 -6.06 -9.34 -22.02
N ILE A 33 -5.95 -10.01 -20.86
CA ILE A 33 -4.71 -10.02 -20.08
C ILE A 33 -3.58 -10.73 -20.85
N ALA A 34 -3.87 -11.85 -21.50
CA ALA A 34 -2.89 -12.58 -22.33
C ALA A 34 -2.38 -11.71 -23.49
N LYS A 35 -3.26 -10.99 -24.17
CA LYS A 35 -2.90 -10.04 -25.24
C LYS A 35 -2.03 -8.91 -24.73
N GLU A 36 -2.40 -8.30 -23.62
CA GLU A 36 -1.63 -7.20 -22.98
C GLU A 36 -0.22 -7.66 -22.58
N THR A 37 -0.11 -8.89 -22.05
CA THR A 37 1.19 -9.48 -21.67
C THR A 37 2.03 -9.92 -22.86
N GLY A 38 1.39 -10.14 -24.03
CA GLY A 38 2.05 -10.71 -25.22
C GLY A 38 2.31 -12.22 -25.13
N ILE A 39 1.56 -12.96 -24.29
CA ILE A 39 1.67 -14.41 -24.12
C ILE A 39 0.47 -15.13 -24.70
N SER A 40 0.60 -16.45 -24.95
CA SER A 40 -0.51 -17.27 -25.42
C SER A 40 -1.55 -17.50 -24.30
N ARG A 41 -2.81 -17.75 -24.71
CA ARG A 41 -3.89 -18.14 -23.79
C ARG A 41 -3.49 -19.36 -22.93
N ALA A 42 -2.87 -20.38 -23.53
CA ALA A 42 -2.40 -21.56 -22.80
C ALA A 42 -1.36 -21.18 -21.73
N SER A 43 -0.50 -20.21 -22.01
CA SER A 43 0.51 -19.75 -21.06
C SER A 43 -0.11 -19.04 -19.84
N ILE A 44 -1.15 -18.20 -20.03
CA ILE A 44 -1.78 -17.54 -18.85
C ILE A 44 -2.47 -18.58 -17.96
N TYR A 45 -3.16 -19.59 -18.54
CA TYR A 45 -3.82 -20.65 -17.79
C TYR A 45 -2.84 -21.62 -17.10
N SER A 46 -1.54 -21.64 -17.48
CA SER A 46 -0.53 -22.37 -16.71
C SER A 46 -0.07 -21.67 -15.44
N HIS A 47 -0.45 -20.40 -15.26
CA HIS A 47 -0.10 -19.58 -14.08
C HIS A 47 -1.31 -19.24 -13.18
N PHE A 48 -2.51 -19.19 -13.75
CA PHE A 48 -3.74 -18.79 -13.07
C PHE A 48 -4.94 -19.54 -13.63
N ASP A 49 -5.74 -20.15 -12.77
CA ASP A 49 -6.90 -20.93 -13.18
C ASP A 49 -8.04 -20.06 -13.74
N ASN A 50 -8.18 -18.84 -13.21
CA ASN A 50 -9.27 -17.94 -13.59
C ASN A 50 -8.92 -16.48 -13.30
N LYS A 51 -9.79 -15.58 -13.73
CA LYS A 51 -9.66 -14.13 -13.55
C LYS A 51 -9.70 -13.70 -12.08
N GLU A 52 -10.48 -14.38 -11.28
CA GLU A 52 -10.59 -14.13 -9.85
C GLU A 52 -9.26 -14.41 -9.14
N GLU A 53 -8.58 -15.48 -9.50
CA GLU A 53 -7.25 -15.80 -8.98
C GLU A 53 -6.21 -14.76 -9.40
N VAL A 54 -6.27 -14.29 -10.67
CA VAL A 54 -5.43 -13.18 -11.13
C VAL A 54 -5.67 -11.94 -10.29
N PHE A 55 -6.94 -11.58 -10.03
CA PHE A 55 -7.29 -10.40 -9.27
C PHE A 55 -6.83 -10.48 -7.81
N ARG A 56 -7.04 -11.62 -7.13
CA ARG A 56 -6.55 -11.84 -5.77
C ARG A 56 -5.03 -11.81 -5.69
N SER A 57 -4.34 -12.46 -6.65
CA SER A 57 -2.89 -12.44 -6.73
C SER A 57 -2.34 -11.04 -7.00
N LEU A 58 -3.03 -10.24 -7.83
CA LEU A 58 -2.70 -8.84 -8.05
C LEU A 58 -2.87 -8.02 -6.79
N SER A 59 -3.96 -8.21 -6.06
CA SER A 59 -4.19 -7.52 -4.78
C SER A 59 -3.07 -7.84 -3.78
N ALA A 60 -2.70 -9.13 -3.61
CA ALA A 60 -1.60 -9.54 -2.75
C ALA A 60 -0.27 -8.89 -3.18
N PHE A 61 0.05 -8.94 -4.48
CA PHE A 61 1.27 -8.34 -5.05
C PHE A 61 1.35 -6.83 -4.78
N LEU A 62 0.26 -6.10 -4.97
CA LEU A 62 0.21 -4.66 -4.71
C LEU A 62 0.37 -4.35 -3.22
N HIS A 63 -0.25 -5.16 -2.34
CA HIS A 63 -0.09 -5.00 -0.90
C HIS A 63 1.34 -5.30 -0.43
N ASP A 64 1.96 -6.36 -0.91
CA ASP A 64 3.33 -6.71 -0.57
C ASP A 64 4.34 -5.66 -1.05
N ARG A 65 4.14 -5.13 -2.27
CA ARG A 65 4.95 -4.04 -2.80
C ARG A 65 4.81 -2.77 -1.97
N ALA A 66 3.59 -2.38 -1.61
CA ALA A 66 3.33 -1.21 -0.77
C ALA A 66 3.94 -1.36 0.64
N LEU A 67 3.89 -2.58 1.22
CA LEU A 67 4.54 -2.87 2.51
C LEU A 67 6.07 -2.81 2.41
N GLY A 68 6.66 -3.35 1.35
CA GLY A 68 8.11 -3.27 1.12
C GLY A 68 8.60 -1.83 0.99
N GLU A 69 7.88 -1.00 0.23
CA GLU A 69 8.19 0.43 0.13
C GLU A 69 8.03 1.15 1.48
N ALA A 70 6.97 0.84 2.22
CA ALA A 70 6.75 1.41 3.55
C ALA A 70 7.85 1.02 4.54
N GLU A 71 8.34 -0.21 4.51
CA GLU A 71 9.45 -0.68 5.35
C GLU A 71 10.73 0.11 5.11
N VAL A 72 11.08 0.34 3.84
CA VAL A 72 12.24 1.17 3.46
C VAL A 72 12.10 2.59 4.04
N ARG A 73 10.91 3.20 3.94
CA ARG A 73 10.65 4.54 4.50
C ARG A 73 10.76 4.56 6.02
N LEU A 74 10.24 3.56 6.73
CA LEU A 74 10.32 3.48 8.19
C LEU A 74 11.76 3.36 8.69
N LYS A 75 12.62 2.64 7.94
CA LYS A 75 14.05 2.51 8.26
C LYS A 75 14.85 3.79 8.04
N GLY A 76 14.35 4.72 7.23
CA GLY A 76 15.05 5.98 6.91
C GLY A 76 16.37 5.78 6.17
N THR A 77 16.55 4.65 5.48
CA THR A 77 17.82 4.25 4.81
C THR A 77 17.95 4.78 3.38
N GLU A 78 17.23 5.83 3.01
CA GLU A 78 17.37 6.41 1.68
C GLU A 78 18.75 7.07 1.52
N SER A 79 19.55 6.50 0.63
CA SER A 79 20.96 6.88 0.36
C SER A 79 21.17 8.32 -0.08
N SER A 80 20.11 9.09 -0.31
CA SER A 80 20.14 10.47 -0.83
C SER A 80 20.05 11.54 0.25
N ILE A 81 19.82 11.19 1.52
CA ILE A 81 19.55 12.16 2.59
C ILE A 81 20.77 12.28 3.48
N LYS A 82 21.37 13.49 3.54
CA LYS A 82 22.58 13.80 4.30
C LYS A 82 22.38 13.86 5.84
N ALA A 83 21.13 13.82 6.32
CA ALA A 83 20.79 13.85 7.75
C ALA A 83 19.73 12.78 8.08
N PRO A 84 19.74 12.21 9.29
CA PRO A 84 18.70 11.29 9.71
C PRO A 84 17.32 11.96 9.68
N LEU A 85 16.35 11.32 9.05
CA LEU A 85 14.96 11.79 9.01
C LEU A 85 14.34 11.69 10.41
N GLN A 86 13.55 12.68 10.79
CA GLN A 86 12.73 12.62 12.00
C GLN A 86 11.72 11.46 11.91
N VAL A 87 11.34 10.90 13.03
CA VAL A 87 10.37 9.80 13.08
C VAL A 87 9.03 10.17 12.42
N SER A 88 8.61 11.43 12.54
CA SER A 88 7.40 11.95 11.88
C SER A 88 7.47 11.86 10.35
N ASP A 89 8.62 12.20 9.75
CA ASP A 89 8.82 12.12 8.31
C ASP A 89 8.88 10.66 7.82
N ARG A 90 9.55 9.79 8.56
CA ARG A 90 9.61 8.35 8.28
C ARG A 90 8.21 7.74 8.28
N ILE A 91 7.42 7.99 9.32
CA ILE A 91 6.06 7.45 9.46
C ILE A 91 5.12 8.05 8.40
N ALA A 92 5.15 9.36 8.15
CA ALA A 92 4.33 9.98 7.13
C ALA A 92 4.63 9.42 5.74
N SER A 93 5.91 9.25 5.39
CA SER A 93 6.33 8.70 4.11
C SER A 93 5.92 7.23 3.96
N ALA A 94 6.00 6.43 5.02
CA ALA A 94 5.56 5.04 5.02
C ALA A 94 4.03 4.90 4.86
N LEU A 95 3.25 5.75 5.54
CA LEU A 95 1.80 5.81 5.38
C LEU A 95 1.41 6.15 3.93
N LEU A 96 2.10 7.11 3.33
CA LEU A 96 1.88 7.49 1.93
C LEU A 96 2.26 6.36 0.97
N ALA A 97 3.36 5.67 1.19
CA ALA A 97 3.75 4.50 0.41
C ALA A 97 2.68 3.39 0.48
N LYS A 98 2.07 3.20 1.66
CA LYS A 98 1.01 2.21 1.89
C LYS A 98 -0.34 2.61 1.28
N ILE A 99 -0.68 3.91 1.30
CA ILE A 99 -2.02 4.40 0.96
C ILE A 99 -2.14 4.86 -0.50
N ASN A 100 -1.15 5.60 -1.01
CA ASN A 100 -1.20 6.25 -2.31
C ASN A 100 -1.47 5.32 -3.50
N PRO A 101 -0.86 4.13 -3.61
CA PRO A 101 -1.13 3.26 -4.77
C PRO A 101 -2.61 2.93 -4.94
N PHE A 102 -3.29 2.65 -3.83
CA PHE A 102 -4.73 2.32 -3.84
C PHE A 102 -5.60 3.57 -4.00
N HIS A 103 -5.20 4.69 -3.42
CA HIS A 103 -5.90 5.97 -3.60
C HIS A 103 -5.86 6.41 -5.06
N LYS A 104 -4.73 6.29 -5.75
CA LYS A 104 -4.61 6.59 -7.19
C LYS A 104 -5.54 5.75 -8.04
N VAL A 105 -5.60 4.43 -7.80
CA VAL A 105 -6.54 3.57 -8.52
C VAL A 105 -7.97 4.05 -8.35
N LEU A 106 -8.35 4.41 -7.13
CA LEU A 106 -9.70 4.88 -6.82
C LEU A 106 -10.05 6.21 -7.50
N THR A 107 -9.10 7.15 -7.56
CA THR A 107 -9.34 8.52 -8.03
C THR A 107 -9.02 8.75 -9.52
N GLU A 108 -8.06 8.01 -10.07
CA GLU A 108 -7.55 8.21 -11.43
C GLU A 108 -8.09 7.18 -12.43
N SER A 109 -8.60 6.01 -11.95
CA SER A 109 -9.22 5.02 -12.83
C SER A 109 -10.71 5.31 -13.04
N ALA A 110 -11.16 5.21 -14.29
CA ALA A 110 -12.59 5.27 -14.63
C ALA A 110 -13.41 4.16 -13.95
N HIS A 111 -12.77 3.08 -13.51
CA HIS A 111 -13.36 1.92 -12.85
C HIS A 111 -12.92 1.77 -11.38
N GLY A 112 -12.36 2.84 -10.78
CA GLY A 112 -11.83 2.81 -9.42
C GLY A 112 -12.84 2.33 -8.38
N SER A 113 -14.09 2.80 -8.43
CA SER A 113 -15.15 2.35 -7.53
C SER A 113 -15.47 0.86 -7.70
N GLU A 114 -15.63 0.38 -8.95
CA GLU A 114 -15.84 -1.05 -9.23
C GLU A 114 -14.68 -1.90 -8.66
N LEU A 115 -13.43 -1.47 -8.89
CA LEU A 115 -12.26 -2.20 -8.40
C LEU A 115 -12.16 -2.20 -6.86
N ALA A 116 -12.57 -1.12 -6.21
CA ALA A 116 -12.63 -1.07 -4.74
C ALA A 116 -13.69 -2.02 -4.19
N ASP A 117 -14.87 -2.08 -4.81
CA ASP A 117 -15.95 -3.00 -4.41
C ASP A 117 -15.53 -4.46 -4.61
N GLU A 118 -14.96 -4.81 -5.77
CA GLU A 118 -14.46 -6.16 -6.05
C GLU A 118 -13.32 -6.55 -5.09
N ASN A 119 -12.41 -5.62 -4.77
CA ASN A 119 -11.35 -5.86 -3.80
C ASN A 119 -11.90 -6.10 -2.39
N SER A 120 -12.88 -5.33 -1.96
CA SER A 120 -13.52 -5.51 -0.66
C SER A 120 -14.21 -6.87 -0.55
N GLN A 121 -14.90 -7.31 -1.60
CA GLN A 121 -15.63 -8.58 -1.62
C GLN A 121 -14.72 -9.81 -1.72
N ARG A 122 -13.64 -9.73 -2.52
CA ARG A 122 -12.81 -10.88 -2.88
C ARG A 122 -11.48 -10.97 -2.13
N CYS A 123 -10.99 -9.84 -1.58
CA CYS A 123 -9.64 -9.73 -1.02
C CYS A 123 -9.62 -9.16 0.41
N GLY A 124 -10.76 -9.15 1.11
CA GLY A 124 -10.87 -8.58 2.46
C GLY A 124 -9.91 -9.23 3.47
N ASP A 125 -9.59 -10.52 3.30
CA ASP A 125 -8.59 -11.24 4.07
C ASP A 125 -7.16 -10.70 3.80
N LEU A 126 -6.81 -10.46 2.54
CA LEU A 126 -5.50 -9.91 2.14
C LEU A 126 -5.33 -8.47 2.61
N VAL A 127 -6.41 -7.68 2.53
CA VAL A 127 -6.42 -6.30 3.05
C VAL A 127 -6.13 -6.29 4.54
N ARG A 128 -6.78 -7.16 5.31
CA ARG A 128 -6.61 -7.28 6.76
C ARG A 128 -5.20 -7.73 7.13
N ASP A 129 -4.68 -8.78 6.51
CA ASP A 129 -3.30 -9.25 6.72
C ASP A 129 -2.29 -8.11 6.46
N SER A 130 -2.44 -7.42 5.34
CA SER A 130 -1.60 -6.29 4.99
C SER A 130 -1.70 -5.13 6.00
N GLN A 131 -2.87 -4.90 6.58
CA GLN A 131 -3.09 -3.91 7.62
C GLN A 131 -2.38 -4.30 8.93
N GLU A 132 -2.54 -5.54 9.38
CA GLU A 132 -1.92 -6.06 10.60
C GLU A 132 -0.40 -6.03 10.51
N ARG A 133 0.18 -6.43 9.37
CA ARG A 133 1.62 -6.35 9.10
C ARG A 133 2.11 -4.90 9.17
N PHE A 134 1.41 -3.96 8.54
CA PHE A 134 1.80 -2.55 8.57
C PHE A 134 1.70 -1.95 9.98
N GLN A 135 0.65 -2.25 10.74
CA GLN A 135 0.52 -1.82 12.14
C GLN A 135 1.64 -2.38 13.02
N SER A 136 2.06 -3.63 12.79
CA SER A 136 3.22 -4.20 13.47
C SER A 136 4.51 -3.43 13.17
N MET A 137 4.74 -3.06 11.91
CA MET A 137 5.90 -2.25 11.50
C MET A 137 5.89 -0.86 12.15
N LEU A 138 4.73 -0.19 12.18
CA LEU A 138 4.57 1.10 12.88
C LEU A 138 4.85 0.97 14.38
N THR A 139 4.31 -0.09 15.01
CA THR A 139 4.53 -0.35 16.44
C THR A 139 6.01 -0.52 16.76
N GLN A 140 6.75 -1.27 15.94
CA GLN A 140 8.19 -1.45 16.09
C GLN A 140 8.94 -0.12 15.95
N THR A 141 8.58 0.68 14.93
CA THR A 141 9.19 1.99 14.70
C THR A 141 8.96 2.94 15.87
N LEU A 142 7.73 3.03 16.37
CA LEU A 142 7.39 3.88 17.51
C LEU A 142 8.07 3.40 18.81
N THR A 143 8.19 2.08 19.00
CA THR A 143 8.92 1.51 20.15
C THR A 143 10.40 1.87 20.10
N SER A 144 11.03 1.80 18.93
CA SER A 144 12.43 2.18 18.75
C SER A 144 12.60 3.69 18.97
N ALA A 145 11.75 4.52 18.36
CA ALA A 145 11.79 5.97 18.52
C ALA A 145 11.65 6.41 19.99
N ALA A 146 10.77 5.75 20.76
CA ALA A 146 10.62 6.02 22.19
C ALA A 146 11.85 5.61 23.00
N ARG A 147 12.47 4.47 22.68
CA ARG A 147 13.71 4.02 23.30
C ARG A 147 14.88 4.98 23.00
N ASP A 148 14.94 5.47 21.77
CA ASP A 148 16.02 6.32 21.29
C ASP A 148 15.78 7.81 21.65
N GLY A 149 14.67 8.13 22.35
CA GLY A 149 14.34 9.47 22.87
C GLY A 149 13.80 10.45 21.81
N GLU A 150 13.38 9.95 20.65
CA GLU A 150 12.75 10.78 19.61
C GLU A 150 11.32 11.19 19.97
N ILE A 151 10.60 10.36 20.77
CA ILE A 151 9.23 10.62 21.25
C ILE A 151 9.06 10.14 22.69
N ASP A 152 8.08 10.70 23.42
CA ASP A 152 7.71 10.28 24.78
C ASP A 152 6.29 9.71 24.84
N LEU A 153 6.18 8.40 24.69
CA LEU A 153 4.92 7.67 24.80
C LEU A 153 4.33 7.67 26.22
N LYS A 154 5.16 7.89 27.25
CA LYS A 154 4.71 7.92 28.67
C LYS A 154 3.94 9.20 28.95
N THR A 155 4.43 10.34 28.51
CA THR A 155 3.73 11.61 28.59
C THR A 155 2.40 11.57 27.89
N ALA A 156 2.32 10.96 26.69
CA ALA A 156 1.08 10.74 25.96
C ALA A 156 0.16 9.68 26.59
N LYS A 157 0.64 8.92 27.60
CA LYS A 157 -0.07 7.77 28.22
C LYS A 157 -0.54 6.73 27.20
N LEU A 158 0.22 6.53 26.12
CA LEU A 158 -0.10 5.60 25.05
C LEU A 158 0.93 4.47 24.99
N LYS A 159 0.44 3.25 24.66
CA LYS A 159 1.32 2.16 24.22
C LYS A 159 1.67 2.38 22.75
N ALA A 160 2.84 1.94 22.31
CA ALA A 160 3.26 2.03 20.91
C ALA A 160 2.24 1.41 19.93
N SER A 161 1.61 0.28 20.31
CA SER A 161 0.57 -0.37 19.50
C SER A 161 -0.69 0.48 19.36
N ALA A 162 -1.13 1.15 20.44
CA ALA A 162 -2.29 2.04 20.41
C ALA A 162 -1.99 3.29 19.58
N ALA A 163 -0.79 3.86 19.69
CA ALA A 163 -0.34 4.98 18.86
C ALA A 163 -0.28 4.58 17.36
N ALA A 164 0.24 3.39 17.05
CA ALA A 164 0.29 2.86 15.69
C ALA A 164 -1.12 2.69 15.10
N GLU A 165 -2.06 2.16 15.86
CA GLU A 165 -3.46 2.01 15.46
C GLU A 165 -4.12 3.37 15.18
N LEU A 166 -3.98 4.33 16.09
CA LEU A 166 -4.54 5.67 15.93
C LEU A 166 -3.95 6.40 14.73
N ILE A 167 -2.64 6.30 14.51
CA ILE A 167 -1.96 6.89 13.35
C ILE A 167 -2.50 6.25 12.05
N TYR A 168 -2.62 4.93 11.99
CA TYR A 168 -3.11 4.24 10.80
C TYR A 168 -4.57 4.56 10.50
N LEU A 169 -5.45 4.52 11.49
CA LEU A 169 -6.87 4.83 11.34
C LEU A 169 -7.08 6.30 10.95
N GLY A 170 -6.38 7.21 11.63
CA GLY A 170 -6.42 8.64 11.30
C GLY A 170 -5.99 8.91 9.87
N ALA A 171 -4.81 8.40 9.46
CA ALA A 171 -4.31 8.55 8.10
C ALA A 171 -5.26 7.93 7.05
N SER A 172 -5.86 6.78 7.36
CA SER A 172 -6.84 6.12 6.49
C SER A 172 -8.12 6.94 6.32
N GLY A 173 -8.57 7.65 7.36
CA GLY A 173 -9.71 8.57 7.29
C GLY A 173 -9.44 9.79 6.40
N LEU A 174 -8.19 10.27 6.34
CA LEU A 174 -7.79 11.44 5.55
C LEU A 174 -7.92 11.27 4.03
N LYS A 175 -8.10 10.03 3.55
CA LYS A 175 -8.43 9.73 2.14
C LYS A 175 -9.79 10.29 1.73
N GLN A 176 -10.72 10.37 2.67
CA GLN A 176 -12.07 10.86 2.38
C GLN A 176 -12.03 12.32 1.94
N GLY A 177 -12.59 12.59 0.76
CA GLY A 177 -12.61 13.93 0.17
C GLY A 177 -11.21 14.46 -0.23
N ALA A 178 -10.18 13.64 -0.32
CA ALA A 178 -8.93 14.00 -1.00
C ALA A 178 -9.11 13.81 -2.50
N SER A 179 -9.05 14.91 -3.25
CA SER A 179 -9.26 14.92 -4.70
C SER A 179 -8.07 14.34 -5.48
N ASP A 180 -6.88 14.39 -4.88
CA ASP A 180 -5.61 14.04 -5.50
C ASP A 180 -4.55 13.62 -4.47
N SER A 181 -3.47 13.04 -4.97
CA SER A 181 -2.35 12.56 -4.14
C SER A 181 -1.63 13.68 -3.38
N ALA A 182 -1.54 14.90 -3.94
CA ALA A 182 -0.84 16.01 -3.29
C ALA A 182 -1.65 16.51 -2.07
N THR A 183 -2.97 16.61 -2.19
CA THR A 183 -3.86 16.92 -1.08
C THR A 183 -3.77 15.87 0.03
N LEU A 184 -3.78 14.59 -0.33
CA LEU A 184 -3.63 13.50 0.64
C LEU A 184 -2.26 13.56 1.34
N GLU A 185 -1.18 13.77 0.58
CA GLU A 185 0.16 13.90 1.14
C GLU A 185 0.25 15.01 2.19
N LYS A 186 -0.25 16.20 1.84
CA LYS A 186 -0.27 17.35 2.77
C LYS A 186 -1.04 17.03 4.06
N ARG A 187 -2.20 16.38 3.94
CA ARG A 187 -3.02 15.98 5.10
C ARG A 187 -2.31 14.98 5.98
N VAL A 188 -1.73 13.92 5.39
CA VAL A 188 -1.03 12.87 6.14
C VAL A 188 0.19 13.42 6.85
N ARG A 189 1.03 14.23 6.18
CA ARG A 189 2.21 14.84 6.80
C ARG A 189 1.83 15.76 7.96
N ASN A 190 0.83 16.61 7.79
CA ASN A 190 0.35 17.48 8.86
C ASN A 190 -0.22 16.69 10.04
N PHE A 191 -1.03 15.67 9.77
CA PHE A 191 -1.60 14.81 10.80
C PHE A 191 -0.52 14.12 11.63
N VAL A 192 0.43 13.44 10.97
CA VAL A 192 1.49 12.70 11.67
C VAL A 192 2.36 13.65 12.49
N ARG A 193 2.72 14.81 11.94
CA ARG A 193 3.49 15.83 12.65
C ARG A 193 2.75 16.27 13.93
N VAL A 194 1.52 16.73 13.81
CA VAL A 194 0.73 17.21 14.98
C VAL A 194 0.52 16.10 16.00
N PHE A 195 0.26 14.86 15.53
CA PHE A 195 0.07 13.72 16.43
C PHE A 195 1.34 13.38 17.23
N LEU A 196 2.51 13.42 16.60
CA LEU A 196 3.79 13.11 17.24
C LEU A 196 4.37 14.30 18.01
N ASP A 197 4.15 15.55 17.57
CA ASP A 197 4.57 16.75 18.32
C ASP A 197 3.94 16.81 19.72
N GLY A 198 2.75 16.24 19.89
CA GLY A 198 2.12 16.05 21.19
C GLY A 198 2.76 14.99 22.09
N MET A 199 3.81 14.31 21.59
CA MET A 199 4.57 13.26 22.29
C MET A 199 6.07 13.60 22.50
N ILE A 200 6.45 14.86 22.30
CA ILE A 200 7.83 15.36 22.50
C ILE A 200 7.97 15.98 23.87
#